data_2d93f4896486056afc23b2b7aa3e7a6e
#
_entry.id   2d93f4896486056afc23b2b7aa3e7a6e
#
_cell.length_a   1.000
_cell.length_b   1.000
_cell.length_c   1.000
_cell.angle_alpha   90.00
_cell.angle_beta   90.00
_cell.angle_gamma   90.00
#
_symmetry.space_group_name_H-M   'P 1'
#
loop_
_entity.id
_entity.type
_entity.pdbx_description
1 polymer ?
#
loop_
_entity_poly.entity_id
_entity_poly.type
_entity_poly.pdbx_seq_one_letter_code
_entity_poly.pdbx_strand_id
1 'polypeptide(L)'
;MIEDYVQMVDVIFETDFGKTSVFLFDLEKFIHIRMGSVIKLPLKVGDLIPPTSSSTECLKTGEEIRMQVGKEALGVAYTGVAYPIRENGVIIGGISTTGSNEREIALQNLPSLAKELSESLEQVSAAIENIAASAQALADGGQALSLQSQEVNEKALQMEEVVEYINSVASDTKVLGLNASIEASRAGEVGRGFAVVASEIRAMAVSSATSAKDIRKIIGAIQGHVGRMTAELEKVGGNTQEVSAAVEEIGATIESLSKSAVALSDLASKL
;
A
#
# COMPACT_ATOMS: atom_id res chain seq x y z
N MET A 1 -17.17 -60.50 -23.12
CA MET A 1 -17.76 -60.24 -21.75
C MET A 1 -17.05 -59.04 -21.13
N ILE A 2 -17.62 -58.38 -20.12
CA ILE A 2 -17.06 -57.11 -19.52
C ILE A 2 -15.62 -57.33 -18.99
N GLU A 3 -15.26 -58.54 -18.55
CA GLU A 3 -13.94 -58.88 -18.07
C GLU A 3 -12.82 -58.78 -19.14
N ASP A 4 -13.17 -58.84 -20.41
CA ASP A 4 -12.22 -58.68 -21.52
C ASP A 4 -11.60 -57.29 -21.58
N TYR A 5 -12.25 -56.31 -20.90
CA TYR A 5 -11.80 -54.93 -20.82
C TYR A 5 -10.88 -54.60 -19.61
N VAL A 6 -10.52 -55.60 -18.78
CA VAL A 6 -9.63 -55.43 -17.61
C VAL A 6 -8.28 -54.86 -18.05
N GLN A 7 -7.68 -55.42 -19.12
CA GLN A 7 -6.41 -54.91 -19.65
C GLN A 7 -6.47 -53.45 -20.10
N MET A 8 -7.62 -53.00 -20.60
CA MET A 8 -7.82 -51.59 -20.99
C MET A 8 -7.77 -50.67 -19.78
N VAL A 9 -8.31 -51.04 -18.62
CA VAL A 9 -8.21 -50.31 -17.36
C VAL A 9 -6.75 -50.16 -16.92
N ASP A 10 -5.97 -51.25 -17.01
CA ASP A 10 -4.54 -51.20 -16.65
C ASP A 10 -3.75 -50.25 -17.59
N VAL A 11 -4.04 -50.32 -18.89
CA VAL A 11 -3.40 -49.42 -19.87
C VAL A 11 -3.75 -47.97 -19.59
N ILE A 12 -5.02 -47.62 -19.36
CA ILE A 12 -5.45 -46.26 -19.04
C ILE A 12 -4.77 -45.76 -17.77
N PHE A 13 -4.71 -46.59 -16.73
CA PHE A 13 -4.06 -46.29 -15.47
C PHE A 13 -2.57 -45.99 -15.63
N GLU A 14 -1.84 -46.84 -16.37
CA GLU A 14 -0.41 -46.65 -16.60
C GLU A 14 -0.09 -45.43 -17.49
N THR A 15 -0.92 -45.14 -18.47
CA THR A 15 -0.75 -43.97 -19.35
C THR A 15 -0.88 -42.64 -18.59
N ASP A 16 -1.62 -42.61 -17.49
CA ASP A 16 -1.74 -41.44 -16.58
C ASP A 16 -0.77 -41.51 -15.39
N PHE A 17 0.24 -42.38 -15.48
CA PHE A 17 1.23 -42.53 -14.41
C PHE A 17 0.62 -42.87 -13.03
N GLY A 18 -0.50 -43.55 -13.01
CA GLY A 18 -1.19 -43.93 -11.78
C GLY A 18 -1.77 -42.77 -10.98
N LYS A 19 -2.02 -41.63 -11.58
CA LYS A 19 -2.59 -40.45 -10.89
C LYS A 19 -4.10 -40.56 -10.72
N THR A 20 -4.80 -40.93 -11.78
CA THR A 20 -6.26 -41.03 -11.85
C THR A 20 -6.70 -42.42 -11.47
N SER A 21 -7.76 -42.57 -10.69
CA SER A 21 -8.38 -43.87 -10.44
C SER A 21 -9.22 -44.28 -11.65
N VAL A 22 -9.12 -45.54 -12.03
CA VAL A 22 -9.83 -46.15 -13.17
C VAL A 22 -10.66 -47.31 -12.69
N PHE A 23 -11.92 -47.34 -13.09
CA PHE A 23 -12.90 -48.33 -12.65
C PHE A 23 -13.53 -49.01 -13.87
N LEU A 24 -13.62 -50.33 -13.86
CA LEU A 24 -14.46 -51.10 -14.75
C LEU A 24 -15.69 -51.54 -13.98
N PHE A 25 -16.86 -51.36 -14.54
CA PHE A 25 -18.12 -51.74 -13.92
C PHE A 25 -19.04 -52.44 -14.92
N ASP A 26 -19.83 -53.37 -14.42
CA ASP A 26 -20.96 -53.94 -15.13
C ASP A 26 -22.24 -53.09 -14.94
N LEU A 27 -23.42 -53.66 -15.05
CA LEU A 27 -24.68 -52.93 -14.88
C LEU A 27 -25.03 -52.65 -13.39
N GLU A 28 -24.29 -53.25 -12.45
CA GLU A 28 -24.62 -53.19 -11.01
C GLU A 28 -23.44 -52.81 -10.11
N LYS A 29 -22.22 -53.32 -10.41
CA LYS A 29 -21.07 -53.27 -9.52
C LYS A 29 -19.73 -53.03 -10.22
N PHE A 30 -18.72 -52.68 -9.44
CA PHE A 30 -17.34 -52.56 -9.93
C PHE A 30 -16.68 -53.93 -10.07
N ILE A 31 -16.18 -54.22 -11.28
CA ILE A 31 -15.53 -55.49 -11.66
C ILE A 31 -14.03 -55.42 -11.45
N HIS A 32 -13.43 -54.28 -11.79
CA HIS A 32 -12.00 -54.04 -11.63
C HIS A 32 -11.73 -52.58 -11.24
N ILE A 33 -10.75 -52.35 -10.38
CA ILE A 33 -10.40 -51.05 -9.86
C ILE A 33 -8.88 -50.90 -9.83
N ARG A 34 -8.37 -49.81 -10.43
CA ARG A 34 -7.02 -49.30 -10.24
C ARG A 34 -7.11 -47.96 -9.52
N MET A 35 -6.71 -47.95 -8.24
CA MET A 35 -6.82 -46.74 -7.41
C MET A 35 -5.65 -45.82 -7.67
N GLY A 36 -5.94 -44.59 -8.09
CA GLY A 36 -4.98 -43.52 -8.34
C GLY A 36 -4.35 -42.93 -7.06
N SER A 37 -3.24 -42.24 -7.27
CA SER A 37 -2.52 -41.61 -6.16
C SER A 37 -3.15 -40.27 -5.70
N VAL A 38 -3.87 -39.55 -6.58
CA VAL A 38 -4.39 -38.21 -6.33
C VAL A 38 -5.70 -38.26 -5.53
N ILE A 39 -6.64 -39.14 -5.94
CA ILE A 39 -7.92 -39.31 -5.25
C ILE A 39 -8.11 -40.72 -4.88
N LYS A 40 -8.25 -41.00 -3.58
CA LYS A 40 -8.55 -42.32 -3.04
C LYS A 40 -10.01 -42.37 -2.65
N LEU A 41 -10.80 -43.10 -3.43
CA LEU A 41 -12.20 -43.38 -3.11
C LEU A 41 -12.30 -44.64 -2.24
N PRO A 42 -13.24 -44.68 -1.28
CA PRO A 42 -13.45 -45.83 -0.42
C PRO A 42 -14.24 -46.93 -1.14
N LEU A 43 -13.79 -47.32 -2.35
CA LEU A 43 -14.45 -48.31 -3.22
C LEU A 43 -13.57 -49.56 -3.40
N LYS A 44 -14.23 -50.71 -3.45
CA LYS A 44 -13.58 -52.01 -3.67
C LYS A 44 -14.27 -52.75 -4.82
N VAL A 45 -13.54 -53.70 -5.39
CA VAL A 45 -14.11 -54.63 -6.37
C VAL A 45 -15.29 -55.38 -5.71
N GLY A 46 -16.41 -55.43 -6.41
CA GLY A 46 -17.67 -56.00 -5.92
C GLY A 46 -18.64 -55.02 -5.26
N ASP A 47 -18.19 -53.78 -4.94
CA ASP A 47 -19.10 -52.78 -4.42
C ASP A 47 -20.11 -52.36 -5.48
N LEU A 48 -21.34 -52.03 -5.05
CA LEU A 48 -22.38 -51.49 -5.93
C LEU A 48 -22.01 -50.09 -6.41
N ILE A 49 -22.44 -49.78 -7.63
CA ILE A 49 -22.23 -48.44 -8.22
C ILE A 49 -23.03 -47.41 -7.44
N PRO A 50 -22.42 -46.34 -6.90
CA PRO A 50 -23.14 -45.32 -6.14
C PRO A 50 -24.20 -44.60 -6.98
N PRO A 51 -25.41 -44.39 -6.46
CA PRO A 51 -26.56 -43.83 -7.22
C PRO A 51 -26.30 -42.45 -7.84
N THR A 52 -25.40 -41.68 -7.24
CA THR A 52 -25.05 -40.29 -7.67
C THR A 52 -23.70 -40.20 -8.36
N SER A 53 -23.24 -41.27 -8.98
CA SER A 53 -21.94 -41.33 -9.68
C SER A 53 -22.08 -41.13 -11.19
N SER A 54 -20.97 -40.72 -11.84
CA SER A 54 -20.87 -40.65 -13.30
C SER A 54 -21.14 -42.03 -13.96
N SER A 55 -20.76 -43.12 -13.30
CA SER A 55 -21.01 -44.49 -13.78
C SER A 55 -22.52 -44.79 -13.85
N THR A 56 -23.28 -44.41 -12.81
CA THR A 56 -24.74 -44.60 -12.80
C THR A 56 -25.42 -43.77 -13.88
N GLU A 57 -25.02 -42.53 -14.06
CA GLU A 57 -25.64 -41.66 -15.06
C GLU A 57 -25.27 -42.14 -16.48
N CYS A 58 -24.05 -42.62 -16.67
CA CYS A 58 -23.61 -43.24 -17.93
C CYS A 58 -24.43 -44.49 -18.31
N LEU A 59 -24.76 -45.35 -17.35
CA LEU A 59 -25.61 -46.53 -17.59
C LEU A 59 -27.05 -46.12 -17.94
N LYS A 60 -27.59 -45.06 -17.33
CA LYS A 60 -28.95 -44.60 -17.60
C LYS A 60 -29.07 -43.94 -18.97
N THR A 61 -28.15 -43.08 -19.35
CA THR A 61 -28.19 -42.34 -20.60
C THR A 61 -27.63 -43.13 -21.76
N GLY A 62 -26.69 -44.01 -21.50
CA GLY A 62 -25.93 -44.72 -22.50
C GLY A 62 -24.93 -43.82 -23.24
N GLU A 63 -24.62 -42.65 -22.72
CA GLU A 63 -23.69 -41.71 -23.33
C GLU A 63 -22.47 -41.48 -22.43
N GLU A 64 -21.43 -40.83 -22.97
CA GLU A 64 -20.32 -40.33 -22.18
C GLU A 64 -20.82 -39.31 -21.19
N ILE A 65 -20.47 -39.49 -19.92
CA ILE A 65 -20.81 -38.57 -18.85
C ILE A 65 -19.54 -37.99 -18.26
N ARG A 66 -19.52 -36.67 -18.13
CA ARG A 66 -18.55 -35.92 -17.35
C ARG A 66 -19.32 -35.11 -16.32
N MET A 67 -19.08 -35.33 -15.04
CA MET A 67 -19.75 -34.61 -13.97
C MET A 67 -18.85 -34.38 -12.77
N GLN A 68 -19.09 -33.26 -12.09
CA GLN A 68 -18.51 -33.02 -10.76
C GLN A 68 -19.34 -33.74 -9.71
N VAL A 69 -18.69 -34.54 -8.89
CA VAL A 69 -19.31 -35.26 -7.79
C VAL A 69 -18.86 -34.61 -6.49
N GLY A 70 -19.84 -34.17 -5.70
CA GLY A 70 -19.61 -33.55 -4.39
C GLY A 70 -19.14 -34.54 -3.35
N LYS A 71 -18.71 -34.03 -2.20
CA LYS A 71 -18.25 -34.83 -1.04
C LYS A 71 -19.33 -35.75 -0.48
N GLU A 72 -20.59 -35.43 -0.74
CA GLU A 72 -21.77 -36.14 -0.22
C GLU A 72 -21.84 -37.58 -0.74
N ALA A 73 -21.29 -37.83 -1.94
CA ALA A 73 -21.34 -39.17 -2.56
C ALA A 73 -20.37 -40.18 -1.93
N LEU A 74 -19.11 -39.79 -1.80
CA LEU A 74 -18.04 -40.69 -1.34
C LEU A 74 -17.05 -40.03 -0.35
N GLY A 75 -17.42 -38.91 0.26
CA GLY A 75 -16.58 -38.17 1.22
C GLY A 75 -15.50 -37.30 0.60
N VAL A 76 -15.27 -37.40 -0.71
CA VAL A 76 -14.26 -36.62 -1.46
C VAL A 76 -14.91 -36.05 -2.72
N ALA A 77 -14.68 -34.76 -2.99
CA ALA A 77 -15.14 -34.14 -4.24
C ALA A 77 -14.18 -34.54 -5.39
N TYR A 78 -14.75 -34.90 -6.53
CA TYR A 78 -13.98 -35.31 -7.70
C TYR A 78 -14.75 -35.05 -9.00
N THR A 79 -14.02 -34.96 -10.11
CA THR A 79 -14.62 -35.03 -11.44
C THR A 79 -14.63 -36.49 -11.89
N GLY A 80 -15.81 -37.04 -12.13
CA GLY A 80 -16.02 -38.37 -12.69
C GLY A 80 -16.28 -38.28 -14.19
N VAL A 81 -15.56 -39.10 -14.97
CA VAL A 81 -15.84 -39.29 -16.40
C VAL A 81 -16.17 -40.77 -16.60
N ALA A 82 -17.25 -41.09 -17.30
CA ALA A 82 -17.67 -42.46 -17.55
C ALA A 82 -18.03 -42.64 -19.03
N TYR A 83 -17.58 -43.79 -19.56
CA TYR A 83 -17.85 -44.22 -20.93
C TYR A 83 -18.57 -45.56 -20.93
N PRO A 84 -19.69 -45.71 -21.69
CA PRO A 84 -20.39 -46.96 -21.78
C PRO A 84 -19.64 -47.94 -22.69
N ILE A 85 -19.58 -49.19 -22.26
CA ILE A 85 -19.12 -50.30 -23.10
C ILE A 85 -20.35 -51.00 -23.68
N ARG A 86 -20.33 -51.19 -24.99
CA ARG A 86 -21.40 -51.83 -25.74
C ARG A 86 -20.90 -53.11 -26.42
N GLU A 87 -21.69 -54.16 -26.38
CA GLU A 87 -21.49 -55.40 -27.16
C GLU A 87 -22.75 -55.62 -27.96
N ASN A 88 -22.61 -55.70 -29.29
CA ASN A 88 -23.73 -55.81 -30.24
C ASN A 88 -24.83 -54.71 -30.06
N GLY A 89 -24.42 -53.51 -29.73
CA GLY A 89 -25.30 -52.37 -29.51
C GLY A 89 -25.94 -52.28 -28.10
N VAL A 90 -25.79 -53.30 -27.27
CA VAL A 90 -26.34 -53.36 -25.92
C VAL A 90 -25.25 -52.94 -24.94
N ILE A 91 -25.61 -52.13 -23.95
CA ILE A 91 -24.70 -51.69 -22.87
C ILE A 91 -24.47 -52.89 -21.96
N ILE A 92 -23.21 -53.27 -21.76
CA ILE A 92 -22.79 -54.35 -20.88
C ILE A 92 -22.08 -53.85 -19.61
N GLY A 93 -21.81 -52.55 -19.53
CA GLY A 93 -21.12 -51.88 -18.45
C GLY A 93 -20.41 -50.62 -18.92
N GLY A 94 -19.31 -50.24 -18.26
CA GLY A 94 -18.52 -49.09 -18.66
C GLY A 94 -17.18 -48.98 -17.95
N ILE A 95 -16.40 -48.02 -18.39
CA ILE A 95 -15.16 -47.58 -17.73
C ILE A 95 -15.40 -46.16 -17.19
N SER A 96 -15.00 -45.94 -15.95
CA SER A 96 -14.97 -44.55 -15.41
C SER A 96 -13.62 -44.21 -14.83
N THR A 97 -13.30 -42.94 -14.87
CA THR A 97 -12.09 -42.37 -14.29
C THR A 97 -12.48 -41.24 -13.32
N THR A 98 -11.63 -41.02 -12.32
CA THR A 98 -11.81 -39.89 -11.38
C THR A 98 -10.57 -39.02 -11.36
N GLY A 99 -10.77 -37.74 -11.63
CA GLY A 99 -9.74 -36.70 -11.56
C GLY A 99 -9.98 -35.72 -10.43
N SER A 100 -8.93 -35.05 -9.96
CA SER A 100 -9.07 -33.90 -9.07
C SER A 100 -9.79 -32.78 -9.82
N ASN A 101 -10.79 -32.19 -9.18
CA ASN A 101 -11.45 -31.00 -9.68
C ASN A 101 -10.75 -29.68 -9.25
N GLU A 102 -9.63 -29.78 -8.51
CA GLU A 102 -8.90 -28.62 -8.01
C GLU A 102 -8.43 -27.70 -9.16
N ARG A 103 -7.93 -28.29 -10.24
CA ARG A 103 -7.50 -27.53 -11.42
C ARG A 103 -8.68 -26.80 -12.07
N GLU A 104 -9.81 -27.47 -12.19
CA GLU A 104 -11.02 -26.93 -12.81
C GLU A 104 -11.63 -25.81 -11.96
N ILE A 105 -11.67 -25.99 -10.63
CA ILE A 105 -12.07 -24.96 -9.67
C ILE A 105 -11.09 -23.77 -9.69
N ALA A 106 -9.79 -24.03 -9.75
CA ALA A 106 -8.79 -22.97 -9.85
C ALA A 106 -8.97 -22.14 -11.13
N LEU A 107 -9.22 -22.82 -12.28
CA LEU A 107 -9.49 -22.14 -13.56
C LEU A 107 -10.78 -21.30 -13.53
N GLN A 108 -11.83 -21.83 -12.89
CA GLN A 108 -13.10 -21.10 -12.75
C GLN A 108 -12.98 -19.85 -11.85
N ASN A 109 -12.04 -19.85 -10.88
CA ASN A 109 -11.82 -18.73 -9.98
C ASN A 109 -10.86 -17.67 -10.55
N LEU A 110 -10.06 -17.99 -11.56
CA LEU A 110 -9.08 -17.06 -12.15
C LEU A 110 -9.70 -15.74 -12.65
N PRO A 111 -10.86 -15.74 -13.35
CA PRO A 111 -11.46 -14.50 -13.82
C PRO A 111 -11.90 -13.58 -12.67
N SER A 112 -12.46 -14.15 -11.59
CA SER A 112 -12.86 -13.36 -10.43
C SER A 112 -11.67 -12.76 -9.70
N LEU A 113 -10.58 -13.53 -9.54
CA LEU A 113 -9.33 -13.06 -8.95
C LEU A 113 -8.69 -11.95 -9.81
N ALA A 114 -8.69 -12.11 -11.14
CA ALA A 114 -8.16 -11.09 -12.04
C ALA A 114 -8.98 -9.79 -11.96
N LYS A 115 -10.30 -9.89 -11.81
CA LYS A 115 -11.19 -8.75 -11.63
C LYS A 115 -10.94 -8.04 -10.29
N GLU A 116 -10.88 -8.78 -9.18
CA GLU A 116 -10.55 -8.23 -7.85
C GLU A 116 -9.19 -7.55 -7.84
N LEU A 117 -8.21 -8.12 -8.54
CA LEU A 117 -6.89 -7.51 -8.69
C LEU A 117 -6.99 -6.18 -9.45
N SER A 118 -7.75 -6.14 -10.56
CA SER A 118 -7.94 -4.91 -11.35
C SER A 118 -8.61 -3.81 -10.52
N GLU A 119 -9.67 -4.14 -9.78
CA GLU A 119 -10.38 -3.20 -8.88
C GLU A 119 -9.44 -2.68 -7.78
N SER A 120 -8.60 -3.56 -7.21
CA SER A 120 -7.60 -3.17 -6.22
C SER A 120 -6.54 -2.23 -6.80
N LEU A 121 -6.08 -2.49 -8.02
CA LEU A 121 -5.11 -1.64 -8.71
C LEU A 121 -5.68 -0.26 -9.04
N GLU A 122 -6.97 -0.15 -9.40
CA GLU A 122 -7.65 1.14 -9.58
C GLU A 122 -7.67 1.95 -8.28
N GLN A 123 -7.96 1.31 -7.16
CA GLN A 123 -7.94 1.97 -5.83
C GLN A 123 -6.52 2.43 -5.46
N VAL A 124 -5.50 1.60 -5.72
CA VAL A 124 -4.11 1.98 -5.47
C VAL A 124 -3.70 3.14 -6.38
N SER A 125 -4.11 3.13 -7.65
CA SER A 125 -3.86 4.23 -8.60
C SER A 125 -4.44 5.56 -8.09
N ALA A 126 -5.68 5.57 -7.65
CA ALA A 126 -6.32 6.75 -7.07
C ALA A 126 -5.61 7.24 -5.80
N ALA A 127 -5.12 6.31 -4.96
CA ALA A 127 -4.35 6.66 -3.77
C ALA A 127 -3.00 7.31 -4.13
N ILE A 128 -2.31 6.80 -5.14
CA ILE A 128 -1.05 7.33 -5.66
C ILE A 128 -1.23 8.74 -6.25
N GLU A 129 -2.30 9.00 -6.99
CA GLU A 129 -2.63 10.34 -7.50
C GLU A 129 -2.83 11.34 -6.34
N ASN A 130 -3.51 10.93 -5.26
CA ASN A 130 -3.67 11.75 -4.07
C ASN A 130 -2.34 12.03 -3.35
N ILE A 131 -1.43 11.04 -3.30
CA ILE A 131 -0.09 11.22 -2.73
C ILE A 131 0.71 12.21 -3.58
N ALA A 132 0.67 12.08 -4.91
CA ALA A 132 1.32 13.02 -5.84
C ALA A 132 0.83 14.45 -5.63
N ALA A 133 -0.50 14.65 -5.57
CA ALA A 133 -1.09 15.94 -5.32
C ALA A 133 -0.68 16.53 -3.95
N SER A 134 -0.61 15.68 -2.92
CA SER A 134 -0.19 16.07 -1.57
C SER A 134 1.30 16.44 -1.54
N ALA A 135 2.15 15.73 -2.25
CA ALA A 135 3.57 16.03 -2.39
C ALA A 135 3.76 17.39 -3.10
N GLN A 136 3.03 17.63 -4.18
CA GLN A 136 3.07 18.93 -4.88
C GLN A 136 2.62 20.07 -3.96
N ALA A 137 1.52 19.92 -3.24
CA ALA A 137 1.04 20.93 -2.29
C ALA A 137 2.06 21.18 -1.16
N LEU A 138 2.77 20.16 -0.71
CA LEU A 138 3.84 20.27 0.29
C LEU A 138 5.05 21.02 -0.27
N ALA A 139 5.44 20.78 -1.52
CA ALA A 139 6.49 21.53 -2.19
C ALA A 139 6.16 23.01 -2.31
N ASP A 140 4.93 23.32 -2.77
CA ASP A 140 4.45 24.70 -2.94
C ASP A 140 4.37 25.41 -1.57
N GLY A 141 3.86 24.74 -0.55
CA GLY A 141 3.81 25.24 0.83
C GLY A 141 5.20 25.48 1.42
N GLY A 142 6.12 24.58 1.17
CA GLY A 142 7.54 24.72 1.56
C GLY A 142 8.21 25.93 0.93
N GLN A 143 7.97 26.15 -0.37
CA GLN A 143 8.48 27.31 -1.09
C GLN A 143 7.91 28.63 -0.55
N ALA A 144 6.60 28.68 -0.32
CA ALA A 144 5.93 29.86 0.25
C ALA A 144 6.49 30.19 1.66
N LEU A 145 6.68 29.16 2.50
CA LEU A 145 7.22 29.34 3.84
C LEU A 145 8.72 29.76 3.82
N SER A 146 9.48 29.33 2.83
CA SER A 146 10.85 29.77 2.61
C SER A 146 10.92 31.26 2.30
N LEU A 147 10.06 31.74 1.40
CA LEU A 147 9.96 33.18 1.08
C LEU A 147 9.54 34.00 2.31
N GLN A 148 8.56 33.53 3.08
CA GLN A 148 8.13 34.19 4.31
C GLN A 148 9.26 34.23 5.37
N SER A 149 10.07 33.19 5.44
CA SER A 149 11.24 33.14 6.33
C SER A 149 12.27 34.20 5.96
N GLN A 150 12.52 34.38 4.67
CA GLN A 150 13.41 35.42 4.17
C GLN A 150 12.89 36.83 4.55
N GLU A 151 11.59 37.07 4.37
CA GLU A 151 10.97 38.35 4.76
C GLU A 151 11.11 38.63 6.27
N VAL A 152 10.88 37.61 7.10
CA VAL A 152 11.06 37.74 8.57
C VAL A 152 12.52 38.09 8.91
N ASN A 153 13.49 37.42 8.23
CA ASN A 153 14.90 37.73 8.43
C ASN A 153 15.25 39.19 8.03
N GLU A 154 14.73 39.67 6.91
CA GLU A 154 14.93 41.06 6.47
C GLU A 154 14.35 42.04 7.48
N LYS A 155 13.15 41.77 8.02
CA LYS A 155 12.53 42.61 9.06
C LYS A 155 13.34 42.59 10.36
N ALA A 156 13.92 41.45 10.73
CA ALA A 156 14.81 41.32 11.88
C ALA A 156 16.07 42.17 11.70
N LEU A 157 16.66 42.21 10.52
CA LEU A 157 17.82 43.07 10.19
C LEU A 157 17.45 44.56 10.28
N GLN A 158 16.30 44.98 9.73
CA GLN A 158 15.83 46.34 9.84
C GLN A 158 15.60 46.75 11.31
N MET A 159 15.05 45.84 12.14
CA MET A 159 14.89 46.08 13.57
C MET A 159 16.23 46.25 14.29
N GLU A 160 17.27 45.50 13.88
CA GLU A 160 18.62 45.64 14.43
C GLU A 160 19.19 47.06 14.21
N GLU A 161 19.04 47.61 13.01
CA GLU A 161 19.45 49.02 12.70
C GLU A 161 18.72 50.03 13.60
N VAL A 162 17.40 49.84 13.79
CA VAL A 162 16.60 50.76 14.66
C VAL A 162 17.07 50.65 16.11
N VAL A 163 17.34 49.45 16.60
CA VAL A 163 17.85 49.21 17.97
C VAL A 163 19.23 49.83 18.17
N GLU A 164 20.07 49.76 17.15
CA GLU A 164 21.39 50.40 17.20
C GLU A 164 21.27 51.92 17.26
N TYR A 165 20.36 52.51 16.48
CA TYR A 165 20.06 53.92 16.55
C TYR A 165 19.54 54.35 17.92
N ILE A 166 18.61 53.57 18.51
CA ILE A 166 18.08 53.84 19.87
C ILE A 166 19.21 53.82 20.90
N ASN A 167 20.13 52.87 20.79
CA ASN A 167 21.28 52.73 21.69
C ASN A 167 22.23 53.92 21.56
N SER A 168 22.46 54.44 20.33
CA SER A 168 23.24 55.66 20.07
C SER A 168 22.58 56.85 20.72
N VAL A 169 21.27 57.10 20.47
CA VAL A 169 20.51 58.21 21.09
C VAL A 169 20.53 58.13 22.62
N ALA A 170 20.40 56.91 23.18
CA ALA A 170 20.48 56.74 24.64
C ALA A 170 21.88 57.09 25.17
N SER A 171 22.95 56.71 24.43
CA SER A 171 24.33 57.10 24.80
C SER A 171 24.57 58.58 24.78
N ASP A 172 24.09 59.27 23.71
CA ASP A 172 24.21 60.72 23.60
C ASP A 172 23.39 61.45 24.66
N THR A 173 22.17 60.98 24.94
CA THR A 173 21.32 61.50 26.00
C THR A 173 21.96 61.37 27.38
N LYS A 174 22.65 60.22 27.65
CA LYS A 174 23.38 59.99 28.87
C LYS A 174 24.52 60.99 29.05
N VAL A 175 25.26 61.29 27.96
CA VAL A 175 26.37 62.29 27.96
C VAL A 175 25.78 63.72 28.16
N LEU A 176 24.68 64.06 27.50
CA LEU A 176 24.00 65.34 27.69
C LEU A 176 23.50 65.51 29.14
N GLY A 177 22.88 64.49 29.72
CA GLY A 177 22.46 64.46 31.13
C GLY A 177 23.61 64.65 32.10
N LEU A 178 24.77 64.02 31.80
CA LEU A 178 26.00 64.20 32.59
C LEU A 178 26.50 65.66 32.52
N ASN A 179 26.58 66.23 31.33
CA ASN A 179 27.03 67.62 31.14
C ASN A 179 26.08 68.60 31.88
N ALA A 180 24.77 68.36 31.78
CA ALA A 180 23.76 69.17 32.50
C ALA A 180 23.91 69.03 34.04
N SER A 181 24.21 67.84 34.53
CA SER A 181 24.48 67.63 35.97
C SER A 181 25.72 68.40 36.46
N ILE A 182 26.77 68.42 35.64
CA ILE A 182 28.02 69.15 35.92
C ILE A 182 27.71 70.65 36.02
N GLU A 183 26.99 71.21 35.03
CA GLU A 183 26.70 72.62 34.98
C GLU A 183 25.72 73.03 36.11
N ALA A 184 24.73 72.18 36.44
CA ALA A 184 23.85 72.37 37.58
C ALA A 184 24.61 72.47 38.91
N SER A 185 25.63 71.63 39.10
CA SER A 185 26.52 71.64 40.27
C SER A 185 27.33 72.95 40.33
N ARG A 186 27.73 73.41 39.14
CA ARG A 186 28.51 74.66 39.03
C ARG A 186 27.71 75.92 39.38
N ALA A 187 26.38 75.83 39.17
CA ALA A 187 25.43 76.93 39.51
C ALA A 187 25.10 76.93 41.02
N GLY A 188 25.57 75.99 41.85
CA GLY A 188 25.35 75.96 43.29
C GLY A 188 23.87 75.81 43.69
N GLU A 189 23.41 76.57 44.68
CA GLU A 189 22.04 76.44 45.21
C GLU A 189 20.94 76.70 44.16
N VAL A 190 21.20 77.58 43.22
CA VAL A 190 20.21 77.93 42.14
C VAL A 190 20.07 76.75 41.15
N GLY A 191 21.09 75.87 41.05
CA GLY A 191 21.11 74.73 40.16
C GLY A 191 20.46 73.45 40.68
N ARG A 192 20.03 73.42 41.97
CA ARG A 192 19.53 72.11 42.58
C ARG A 192 18.39 71.43 41.83
N GLY A 193 17.40 72.22 41.34
CA GLY A 193 16.28 71.70 40.57
C GLY A 193 16.72 71.07 39.22
N PHE A 194 17.68 71.80 38.56
CA PHE A 194 18.28 71.29 37.32
C PHE A 194 19.10 70.01 37.52
N ALA A 195 19.79 69.91 38.65
CA ALA A 195 20.55 68.67 38.94
C ALA A 195 19.66 67.42 39.08
N VAL A 196 18.45 67.57 39.68
CA VAL A 196 17.48 66.48 39.78
C VAL A 196 16.99 66.07 38.38
N VAL A 197 16.63 67.03 37.53
CA VAL A 197 16.18 66.73 36.15
C VAL A 197 17.29 66.04 35.31
N ALA A 198 18.52 66.56 35.43
CA ALA A 198 19.66 65.97 34.73
C ALA A 198 19.96 64.52 35.18
N SER A 199 19.82 64.26 36.48
CA SER A 199 19.95 62.91 37.04
C SER A 199 18.85 61.96 36.47
N GLU A 200 17.61 62.44 36.42
CA GLU A 200 16.49 61.67 35.85
C GLU A 200 16.67 61.37 34.38
N ILE A 201 17.07 62.35 33.57
CA ILE A 201 17.40 62.15 32.13
C ILE A 201 18.49 61.12 31.98
N ARG A 202 19.52 61.11 32.81
CA ARG A 202 20.57 60.14 32.76
C ARG A 202 20.08 58.73 33.15
N ALA A 203 19.21 58.63 34.15
CA ALA A 203 18.61 57.36 34.54
C ALA A 203 17.73 56.78 33.39
N MET A 204 16.91 57.61 32.79
CA MET A 204 16.11 57.21 31.58
C MET A 204 16.98 56.76 30.42
N ALA A 205 18.08 57.44 30.14
CA ALA A 205 19.01 57.05 29.08
C ALA A 205 19.64 55.69 29.35
N VAL A 206 20.04 55.40 30.59
CA VAL A 206 20.56 54.07 30.98
C VAL A 206 19.51 52.99 30.85
N SER A 207 18.27 53.26 31.25
CA SER A 207 17.15 52.33 31.09
C SER A 207 16.86 52.04 29.59
N SER A 208 16.87 53.07 28.75
CA SER A 208 16.68 52.96 27.30
C SER A 208 17.78 52.11 26.65
N ALA A 209 19.04 52.30 26.99
CA ALA A 209 20.17 51.48 26.52
C ALA A 209 20.03 50.00 26.94
N THR A 210 19.55 49.75 28.18
CA THR A 210 19.30 48.40 28.66
C THR A 210 18.18 47.71 27.87
N SER A 211 17.06 48.42 27.65
CA SER A 211 15.94 47.92 26.84
C SER A 211 16.35 47.63 25.42
N ALA A 212 17.14 48.50 24.78
CA ALA A 212 17.69 48.30 23.46
C ALA A 212 18.54 47.04 23.39
N LYS A 213 19.38 46.77 24.43
CA LYS A 213 20.19 45.53 24.53
C LYS A 213 19.30 44.29 24.64
N ASP A 214 18.20 44.33 25.38
CA ASP A 214 17.31 43.22 25.52
C ASP A 214 16.52 42.92 24.24
N ILE A 215 16.09 43.99 23.53
CA ILE A 215 15.47 43.83 22.19
C ILE A 215 16.48 43.20 21.21
N ARG A 216 17.77 43.60 21.22
CA ARG A 216 18.78 42.99 20.36
C ARG A 216 18.92 41.47 20.62
N LYS A 217 18.84 41.02 21.87
CA LYS A 217 18.83 39.59 22.18
C LYS A 217 17.64 38.87 21.58
N ILE A 218 16.46 39.49 21.62
CA ILE A 218 15.23 38.93 21.03
C ILE A 218 15.38 38.82 19.51
N ILE A 219 15.89 39.84 18.85
CA ILE A 219 16.16 39.83 17.40
C ILE A 219 17.12 38.67 17.03
N GLY A 220 18.22 38.52 17.76
CA GLY A 220 19.15 37.41 17.55
C GLY A 220 18.51 36.04 17.74
N ALA A 221 17.59 35.90 18.69
CA ALA A 221 16.83 34.66 18.84
C ALA A 221 15.88 34.41 17.66
N ILE A 222 15.22 35.45 17.14
CA ILE A 222 14.37 35.39 15.93
C ILE A 222 15.20 34.90 14.73
N GLN A 223 16.34 35.54 14.48
CA GLN A 223 17.24 35.13 13.38
C GLN A 223 17.70 33.67 13.49
N GLY A 224 18.01 33.24 14.73
CA GLY A 224 18.35 31.83 15.01
C GLY A 224 17.20 30.85 14.75
N HIS A 225 15.95 31.28 15.01
CA HIS A 225 14.78 30.46 14.69
C HIS A 225 14.53 30.37 13.17
N VAL A 226 14.65 31.49 12.48
CA VAL A 226 14.53 31.55 11.00
C VAL A 226 15.57 30.67 10.35
N GLY A 227 16.82 30.73 10.79
CA GLY A 227 17.87 29.86 10.25
C GLY A 227 17.58 28.37 10.42
N ARG A 228 17.05 27.95 11.57
CA ARG A 228 16.61 26.56 11.76
C ARG A 228 15.41 26.20 10.87
N MET A 229 14.45 27.10 10.74
CA MET A 229 13.28 26.88 9.89
C MET A 229 13.69 26.67 8.43
N THR A 230 14.62 27.48 7.90
CA THR A 230 15.14 27.30 6.54
C THR A 230 15.81 25.94 6.35
N ALA A 231 16.62 25.49 7.31
CA ALA A 231 17.26 24.17 7.26
C ALA A 231 16.22 23.02 7.29
N GLU A 232 15.14 23.14 8.04
CA GLU A 232 14.08 22.12 8.02
C GLU A 232 13.28 22.14 6.72
N LEU A 233 13.07 23.29 6.10
CA LEU A 233 12.40 23.41 4.80
C LEU A 233 13.21 22.77 3.67
N GLU A 234 14.53 22.86 3.71
CA GLU A 234 15.43 22.15 2.75
C GLU A 234 15.25 20.65 2.87
N LYS A 235 15.14 20.10 4.08
CA LYS A 235 14.87 18.67 4.28
C LYS A 235 13.48 18.27 3.76
N VAL A 236 12.45 19.10 4.04
CA VAL A 236 11.10 18.85 3.51
C VAL A 236 11.14 18.80 1.98
N GLY A 237 11.86 19.72 1.34
CA GLY A 237 12.05 19.70 -0.11
C GLY A 237 12.68 18.39 -0.62
N GLY A 238 13.77 17.95 0.03
CA GLY A 238 14.41 16.67 -0.28
C GLY A 238 13.48 15.47 -0.15
N ASN A 239 12.76 15.37 0.99
CA ASN A 239 11.80 14.30 1.22
C ASN A 239 10.65 14.29 0.19
N THR A 240 10.19 15.49 -0.22
CA THR A 240 9.13 15.62 -1.22
C THR A 240 9.60 15.10 -2.59
N GLN A 241 10.85 15.32 -2.96
CA GLN A 241 11.43 14.77 -4.18
C GLN A 241 11.53 13.24 -4.13
N GLU A 242 11.93 12.68 -2.99
CA GLU A 242 11.96 11.22 -2.80
C GLU A 242 10.56 10.60 -2.91
N VAL A 243 9.54 11.24 -2.31
CA VAL A 243 8.14 10.81 -2.44
C VAL A 243 7.69 10.85 -3.89
N SER A 244 8.03 11.90 -4.63
CA SER A 244 7.67 12.02 -6.06
C SER A 244 8.30 10.90 -6.90
N ALA A 245 9.57 10.58 -6.67
CA ALA A 245 10.24 9.46 -7.34
C ALA A 245 9.60 8.10 -7.01
N ALA A 246 9.24 7.88 -5.73
CA ALA A 246 8.55 6.66 -5.31
C ALA A 246 7.15 6.54 -5.96
N VAL A 247 6.42 7.63 -6.12
CA VAL A 247 5.12 7.69 -6.82
C VAL A 247 5.27 7.25 -8.28
N GLU A 248 6.29 7.73 -8.99
CA GLU A 248 6.55 7.33 -10.37
C GLU A 248 6.87 5.82 -10.47
N GLU A 249 7.69 5.28 -9.58
CA GLU A 249 8.05 3.86 -9.55
C GLU A 249 6.83 2.98 -9.26
N ILE A 250 5.99 3.38 -8.29
CA ILE A 250 4.75 2.64 -7.98
C ILE A 250 3.79 2.72 -9.16
N GLY A 251 3.67 3.87 -9.83
CA GLY A 251 2.86 4.02 -11.04
C GLY A 251 3.25 3.04 -12.15
N ALA A 252 4.54 2.90 -12.43
CA ALA A 252 5.06 1.92 -13.40
C ALA A 252 4.76 0.47 -12.98
N THR A 253 4.82 0.18 -11.68
CA THR A 253 4.50 -1.14 -11.13
C THR A 253 3.01 -1.47 -11.30
N ILE A 254 2.12 -0.50 -11.02
CA ILE A 254 0.67 -0.64 -11.22
C ILE A 254 0.35 -0.93 -12.68
N GLU A 255 0.98 -0.23 -13.62
CA GLU A 255 0.79 -0.47 -15.05
C GLU A 255 1.19 -1.90 -15.46
N SER A 256 2.31 -2.39 -14.94
CA SER A 256 2.77 -3.76 -15.17
C SER A 256 1.83 -4.81 -14.58
N LEU A 257 1.34 -4.59 -13.35
CA LEU A 257 0.37 -5.48 -12.71
C LEU A 257 -0.98 -5.47 -13.41
N SER A 258 -1.44 -4.33 -13.92
CA SER A 258 -2.68 -4.22 -14.69
C SER A 258 -2.60 -5.05 -15.98
N LYS A 259 -1.48 -4.98 -16.70
CA LYS A 259 -1.24 -5.84 -17.87
C LYS A 259 -1.27 -7.33 -17.49
N SER A 260 -0.71 -7.68 -16.35
CA SER A 260 -0.70 -9.07 -15.86
C SER A 260 -2.11 -9.56 -15.48
N ALA A 261 -2.93 -8.71 -14.86
CA ALA A 261 -4.33 -9.03 -14.53
C ALA A 261 -5.16 -9.28 -15.79
N VAL A 262 -5.01 -8.46 -16.82
CA VAL A 262 -5.66 -8.65 -18.12
C VAL A 262 -5.21 -9.97 -18.77
N ALA A 263 -3.91 -10.26 -18.76
CA ALA A 263 -3.37 -11.50 -19.33
C ALA A 263 -3.88 -12.75 -18.58
N LEU A 264 -4.05 -12.67 -17.25
CA LEU A 264 -4.65 -13.74 -16.45
C LEU A 264 -6.13 -13.97 -16.82
N SER A 265 -6.90 -12.90 -16.99
CA SER A 265 -8.30 -12.98 -17.42
C SER A 265 -8.43 -13.62 -18.80
N ASP A 266 -7.58 -13.20 -19.75
CA ASP A 266 -7.53 -13.74 -21.11
C ASP A 266 -7.15 -15.23 -21.12
N LEU A 267 -6.17 -15.63 -20.30
CA LEU A 267 -5.77 -17.03 -20.19
C LEU A 267 -6.92 -17.89 -19.64
N ALA A 268 -7.60 -17.40 -18.60
CA ALA A 268 -8.74 -18.10 -18.00
C ALA A 268 -9.91 -18.27 -18.99
N SER A 269 -10.10 -17.35 -19.92
CA SER A 269 -11.17 -17.43 -20.93
C SER A 269 -10.89 -18.43 -22.06
N LYS A 270 -9.63 -18.84 -22.23
CA LYS A 270 -9.17 -19.76 -23.29
C LYS A 270 -9.00 -21.21 -22.83
N LEU A 271 -9.07 -21.47 -21.54
CA LEU A 271 -8.92 -22.79 -20.91
C LEU A 271 -10.25 -23.36 -20.44
#